data_f22366c00c4085712030812da996e286
#
_entry.id   f22366c00c4085712030812da996e286
#
_cell.length_a   1.000
_cell.length_b   1.000
_cell.length_c   1.000
_cell.angle_alpha   90.00
_cell.angle_beta   90.00
_cell.angle_gamma   90.00
#
_symmetry.space_group_name_H-M   'P 1'
#
loop_
_entity.id
_entity.type
_entity.pdbx_description
1 polymer ?
#
loop_
_entity_poly.entity_id
_entity_poly.type
_entity_poly.pdbx_seq_one_letter_code
_entity_poly.pdbx_strand_id
1 'polypeptide(L)'
;MRWVHFFMVLALCVVACAPGSRAQESGEPKRGLAVAREHCAGCHAVAPGERTSPNPFAPPFEDMANLSGMTAIALNHLLHSSHESMPLLVLAPDEQWHIVAHILSLRRQERSPERR
;
A
#
# COMPACT_ATOMS: atom_id res chain seq x y z
N MET A 1 -53.40 19.14 -0.74
CA MET A 1 -52.62 18.45 -1.77
C MET A 1 -51.27 19.08 -2.08
N ARG A 2 -50.99 20.34 -1.70
CA ARG A 2 -49.69 21.01 -1.97
C ARG A 2 -48.59 20.61 -1.00
N TRP A 3 -48.91 20.04 0.15
CA TRP A 3 -47.91 19.61 1.16
C TRP A 3 -47.32 18.24 0.85
N VAL A 4 -48.04 17.38 0.14
CA VAL A 4 -47.54 16.03 -0.22
C VAL A 4 -46.40 16.10 -1.23
N HIS A 5 -46.44 17.08 -2.15
CA HIS A 5 -45.41 17.27 -3.17
C HIS A 5 -44.10 17.86 -2.57
N PHE A 6 -44.23 18.64 -1.47
CA PHE A 6 -43.05 19.22 -0.82
C PHE A 6 -42.21 18.19 -0.06
N PHE A 7 -42.87 17.18 0.55
CA PHE A 7 -42.17 16.07 1.21
C PHE A 7 -41.56 15.05 0.24
N MET A 8 -42.15 14.92 -0.95
CA MET A 8 -41.66 13.99 -1.97
C MET A 8 -40.41 14.50 -2.67
N VAL A 9 -40.24 15.83 -2.78
CA VAL A 9 -39.01 16.43 -3.36
C VAL A 9 -37.85 16.43 -2.37
N LEU A 10 -38.12 16.51 -1.06
CA LEU A 10 -37.07 16.49 -0.03
C LEU A 10 -36.48 15.07 0.16
N ALA A 11 -37.22 14.02 -0.16
CA ALA A 11 -36.77 12.64 -0.02
C ALA A 11 -35.82 12.19 -1.16
N LEU A 12 -35.78 12.92 -2.27
CA LEU A 12 -34.97 12.54 -3.45
C LEU A 12 -33.56 13.10 -3.46
N CYS A 13 -33.22 14.01 -2.52
CA CYS A 13 -31.87 14.63 -2.45
C CYS A 13 -30.86 13.92 -1.54
N VAL A 14 -31.22 12.80 -0.90
CA VAL A 14 -30.34 12.13 0.10
C VAL A 14 -29.53 10.97 -0.50
N VAL A 15 -29.68 10.63 -1.80
CA VAL A 15 -29.05 9.43 -2.39
C VAL A 15 -27.76 9.72 -3.15
N ALA A 16 -27.19 10.92 -3.09
CA ALA A 16 -26.00 11.27 -3.89
C ALA A 16 -24.71 11.51 -3.10
N CYS A 17 -24.62 11.07 -1.83
CA CYS A 17 -23.34 10.94 -1.14
C CYS A 17 -22.91 9.48 -1.13
N ALA A 18 -22.58 8.93 -2.29
CA ALA A 18 -21.76 7.74 -2.33
C ALA A 18 -20.38 8.10 -1.71
N PRO A 19 -19.91 7.39 -0.65
CA PRO A 19 -18.56 7.58 -0.20
C PRO A 19 -17.64 7.21 -1.37
N GLY A 20 -16.98 8.22 -1.90
CA GLY A 20 -16.01 8.06 -2.97
C GLY A 20 -15.01 6.98 -2.59
N SER A 21 -14.84 6.05 -3.47
CA SER A 21 -14.00 4.86 -3.35
C SER A 21 -12.59 5.21 -2.81
N ARG A 22 -12.37 4.98 -1.53
CA ARG A 22 -11.03 4.89 -0.93
C ARG A 22 -10.31 3.61 -1.33
N ALA A 23 -10.81 2.91 -2.35
CA ALA A 23 -10.26 1.65 -2.82
C ALA A 23 -8.90 1.81 -3.53
N GLN A 24 -8.49 3.02 -3.86
CA GLN A 24 -7.30 3.27 -4.66
C GLN A 24 -6.02 3.45 -3.84
N GLU A 25 -6.13 3.73 -2.53
CA GLU A 25 -4.99 3.86 -1.61
C GLU A 25 -4.80 2.62 -0.71
N SER A 26 -5.69 1.65 -0.77
CA SER A 26 -5.60 0.42 0.00
C SER A 26 -5.19 -0.74 -0.90
N GLY A 27 -3.89 -0.92 -1.06
CA GLY A 27 -3.35 -2.08 -1.76
C GLY A 27 -3.62 -3.39 -1.01
N GLU A 28 -3.62 -4.50 -1.74
CA GLU A 28 -3.76 -5.84 -1.18
C GLU A 28 -2.37 -6.49 -1.04
N PRO A 29 -1.93 -6.87 0.19
CA PRO A 29 -0.58 -7.41 0.41
C PRO A 29 -0.26 -8.67 -0.39
N LYS A 30 -1.22 -9.56 -0.59
CA LYS A 30 -1.00 -10.78 -1.37
C LYS A 30 -0.72 -10.50 -2.84
N ARG A 31 -1.42 -9.54 -3.42
CA ARG A 31 -1.15 -9.07 -4.78
C ARG A 31 0.19 -8.37 -4.84
N GLY A 32 0.50 -7.55 -3.83
CA GLY A 32 1.78 -6.88 -3.71
C GLY A 32 2.96 -7.85 -3.69
N LEU A 33 2.84 -8.97 -2.98
CA LEU A 33 3.87 -10.03 -3.01
C LEU A 33 4.02 -10.64 -4.41
N ALA A 34 2.91 -10.87 -5.13
CA ALA A 34 2.96 -11.42 -6.48
C ALA A 34 3.69 -10.47 -7.44
N VAL A 35 3.34 -9.18 -7.44
CA VAL A 35 4.00 -8.15 -8.24
C VAL A 35 5.47 -7.99 -7.85
N ALA A 36 5.78 -8.00 -6.55
CA ALA A 36 7.15 -7.90 -6.05
C ALA A 36 8.03 -9.09 -6.46
N ARG A 37 7.48 -10.30 -6.51
CA ARG A 37 8.18 -11.47 -7.03
C ARG A 37 8.54 -11.35 -8.50
N GLU A 38 7.68 -10.73 -9.29
CA GLU A 38 7.89 -10.55 -10.71
C GLU A 38 8.92 -9.44 -11.01
N HIS A 39 8.84 -8.31 -10.31
CA HIS A 39 9.59 -7.10 -10.65
C HIS A 39 10.73 -6.75 -9.70
N CYS A 40 10.70 -7.22 -8.46
CA CYS A 40 11.63 -6.78 -7.42
C CYS A 40 12.56 -7.90 -6.92
N ALA A 41 12.13 -9.18 -7.00
CA ALA A 41 12.84 -10.30 -6.41
C ALA A 41 14.20 -10.60 -7.05
N GLY A 42 14.49 -10.07 -8.23
CA GLY A 42 15.81 -10.17 -8.84
C GLY A 42 16.91 -9.46 -8.04
N CYS A 43 16.54 -8.43 -7.26
CA CYS A 43 17.46 -7.65 -6.45
C CYS A 43 17.13 -7.68 -4.96
N HIS A 44 15.85 -7.66 -4.57
CA HIS A 44 15.40 -7.58 -3.18
C HIS A 44 14.92 -8.93 -2.64
N ALA A 45 15.13 -9.18 -1.36
CA ALA A 45 14.38 -10.17 -0.62
C ALA A 45 12.97 -9.63 -0.39
N VAL A 46 11.95 -10.26 -0.99
CA VAL A 46 10.58 -9.71 -1.04
C VAL A 46 9.59 -10.46 -0.18
N ALA A 47 9.86 -11.73 0.18
CA ALA A 47 8.93 -12.54 0.94
C ALA A 47 9.13 -12.40 2.45
N PRO A 48 8.09 -12.67 3.26
CA PRO A 48 8.20 -12.69 4.72
C PRO A 48 9.31 -13.63 5.19
N GLY A 49 10.17 -13.16 6.08
CA GLY A 49 11.27 -13.94 6.63
C GLY A 49 12.51 -14.06 5.73
N GLU A 50 12.47 -13.58 4.50
CA GLU A 50 13.66 -13.46 3.67
C GLU A 50 14.52 -12.29 4.13
N ARG A 51 15.71 -12.58 4.62
CA ARG A 51 16.59 -11.57 5.22
C ARG A 51 17.79 -11.21 4.35
N THR A 52 18.03 -11.94 3.29
CA THR A 52 19.18 -11.73 2.41
C THR A 52 18.69 -11.49 0.99
N SER A 53 18.96 -10.30 0.50
CA SER A 53 18.66 -9.93 -0.89
C SER A 53 19.66 -10.54 -1.86
N PRO A 54 19.26 -10.92 -3.08
CA PRO A 54 20.17 -11.34 -4.13
C PRO A 54 21.23 -10.28 -4.46
N ASN A 55 20.83 -9.01 -4.50
CA ASN A 55 21.76 -7.89 -4.60
C ASN A 55 22.08 -7.35 -3.19
N PRO A 56 23.36 -7.37 -2.75
CA PRO A 56 23.74 -6.93 -1.41
C PRO A 56 23.49 -5.42 -1.17
N PHE A 57 23.32 -4.63 -2.21
CA PHE A 57 23.00 -3.20 -2.10
C PHE A 57 21.50 -2.92 -2.09
N ALA A 58 20.65 -3.92 -2.36
CA ALA A 58 19.22 -3.79 -2.30
C ALA A 58 18.69 -4.27 -0.94
N PRO A 59 18.11 -3.40 -0.10
CA PRO A 59 17.64 -3.81 1.22
C PRO A 59 16.48 -4.81 1.12
N PRO A 60 16.39 -5.79 2.03
CA PRO A 60 15.19 -6.62 2.17
C PRO A 60 13.95 -5.77 2.43
N PHE A 61 12.80 -6.18 1.90
CA PHE A 61 11.53 -5.48 2.12
C PHE A 61 11.14 -5.40 3.59
N GLU A 62 11.47 -6.44 4.37
CA GLU A 62 11.25 -6.43 5.82
C GLU A 62 12.06 -5.34 6.53
N ASP A 63 13.30 -5.10 6.11
CA ASP A 63 14.12 -4.04 6.67
C ASP A 63 13.58 -2.66 6.31
N MET A 64 13.16 -2.46 5.05
CA MET A 64 12.52 -1.22 4.61
C MET A 64 11.22 -0.93 5.38
N ALA A 65 10.40 -1.96 5.61
CA ALA A 65 9.17 -1.84 6.37
C ALA A 65 9.38 -1.36 7.81
N ASN A 66 10.52 -1.74 8.41
CA ASN A 66 10.85 -1.46 9.81
C ASN A 66 11.75 -0.23 10.00
N LEU A 67 12.06 0.51 8.94
CA LEU A 67 12.72 1.80 9.08
C LEU A 67 11.84 2.78 9.87
N SER A 68 12.46 3.53 10.77
CA SER A 68 11.76 4.55 11.54
C SER A 68 11.14 5.60 10.61
N GLY A 69 9.85 5.92 10.80
CA GLY A 69 9.14 6.90 9.99
C GLY A 69 8.71 6.41 8.60
N MET A 70 8.92 5.14 8.25
CA MET A 70 8.45 4.61 6.99
C MET A 70 6.92 4.61 6.93
N THR A 71 6.37 5.23 5.90
CA THR A 71 4.92 5.36 5.67
C THR A 71 4.57 4.88 4.27
N ALA A 72 3.27 4.68 4.00
CA ALA A 72 2.79 4.34 2.67
C ALA A 72 3.16 5.42 1.63
N ILE A 73 3.08 6.69 2.01
CA ILE A 73 3.45 7.82 1.15
C ILE A 73 4.95 7.80 0.86
N ALA A 74 5.79 7.57 1.88
CA ALA A 74 7.24 7.49 1.71
C ALA A 74 7.64 6.33 0.79
N LEU A 75 7.05 5.14 0.97
CA LEU A 75 7.29 4.00 0.08
C LEU A 75 6.83 4.27 -1.35
N ASN A 76 5.64 4.84 -1.52
CA ASN A 76 5.15 5.21 -2.85
C ASN A 76 6.09 6.19 -3.53
N HIS A 77 6.60 7.18 -2.81
CA HIS A 77 7.59 8.12 -3.33
C HIS A 77 8.89 7.42 -3.73
N LEU A 78 9.39 6.48 -2.92
CA LEU A 78 10.60 5.71 -3.23
C LEU A 78 10.44 4.87 -4.50
N LEU A 79 9.27 4.31 -4.77
CA LEU A 79 8.98 3.56 -6.00
C LEU A 79 9.04 4.43 -7.27
N HIS A 80 8.82 5.73 -7.14
CA HIS A 80 8.92 6.70 -8.24
C HIS A 80 10.29 7.37 -8.35
N SER A 81 11.16 7.15 -7.37
CA SER A 81 12.49 7.76 -7.34
C SER A 81 13.51 6.77 -7.88
N SER A 82 14.25 7.16 -8.90
CA SER A 82 15.46 6.44 -9.29
C SER A 82 16.52 6.66 -8.20
N HIS A 83 17.00 5.61 -7.59
CA HIS A 83 18.17 5.63 -6.74
C HIS A 83 19.19 4.60 -7.24
N GLU A 84 20.44 4.75 -6.81
CA GLU A 84 21.57 3.99 -7.36
C GLU A 84 21.23 2.53 -7.66
N SER A 85 21.46 2.10 -8.89
CA SER A 85 21.25 0.74 -9.39
C SER A 85 19.82 0.17 -9.39
N MET A 86 18.82 0.88 -8.91
CA MET A 86 17.40 0.49 -9.05
C MET A 86 16.85 1.05 -10.36
N PRO A 87 16.41 0.22 -11.31
CA PRO A 87 15.79 0.71 -12.53
C PRO A 87 14.46 1.42 -12.22
N LEU A 88 14.16 2.46 -13.01
CA LEU A 88 12.84 3.08 -12.93
C LEU A 88 11.80 2.09 -13.45
N LEU A 89 10.98 1.56 -12.57
CA LEU A 89 9.92 0.62 -12.92
C LEU A 89 8.66 1.37 -13.31
N VAL A 90 8.11 1.01 -14.47
CA VAL A 90 6.79 1.49 -14.89
C VAL A 90 5.75 0.49 -14.39
N LEU A 91 5.21 0.74 -13.22
CA LEU A 91 4.16 -0.05 -12.59
C LEU A 91 2.81 0.64 -12.78
N ALA A 92 1.74 -0.13 -12.92
CA ALA A 92 0.40 0.42 -12.86
C ALA A 92 0.11 1.02 -11.46
N PRO A 93 -0.71 2.07 -11.34
CA PRO A 93 -0.97 2.73 -10.07
C PRO A 93 -1.49 1.80 -8.96
N ASP A 94 -2.32 0.81 -9.30
CA ASP A 94 -2.82 -0.20 -8.38
C ASP A 94 -1.71 -1.18 -7.94
N GLU A 95 -0.83 -1.58 -8.85
CA GLU A 95 0.33 -2.43 -8.53
C GLU A 95 1.26 -1.75 -7.51
N GLN A 96 1.48 -0.46 -7.65
CA GLN A 96 2.29 0.32 -6.70
C GLN A 96 1.69 0.26 -5.29
N TRP A 97 0.39 0.47 -5.17
CA TRP A 97 -0.29 0.39 -3.87
C TRP A 97 -0.31 -1.03 -3.30
N HIS A 98 -0.41 -2.04 -4.14
CA HIS A 98 -0.28 -3.43 -3.73
C HIS A 98 1.12 -3.73 -3.15
N ILE A 99 2.19 -3.27 -3.81
CA ILE A 99 3.56 -3.41 -3.31
C ILE A 99 3.74 -2.66 -1.98
N VAL A 100 3.26 -1.42 -1.89
CA VAL A 100 3.30 -0.63 -0.65
C VAL A 100 2.61 -1.37 0.50
N ALA A 101 1.40 -1.90 0.25
CA ALA A 101 0.66 -2.67 1.25
C ALA A 101 1.41 -3.95 1.67
N HIS A 102 2.05 -4.64 0.70
CA HIS A 102 2.86 -5.81 1.00
C HIS A 102 4.06 -5.45 1.89
N ILE A 103 4.84 -4.45 1.52
CA ILE A 103 6.00 -4.03 2.33
C ILE A 103 5.55 -3.67 3.75
N LEU A 104 4.51 -2.86 3.90
CA LEU A 104 4.01 -2.47 5.23
C LEU A 104 3.49 -3.65 6.05
N SER A 105 3.00 -4.70 5.41
CA SER A 105 2.55 -5.92 6.09
C SER A 105 3.71 -6.72 6.72
N LEU A 106 4.94 -6.45 6.30
CA LEU A 106 6.17 -7.08 6.84
C LEU A 106 6.69 -6.38 8.11
N ARG A 107 6.00 -5.34 8.59
CA ARG A 107 6.36 -4.69 9.85
C ARG A 107 6.29 -5.69 10.99
N ARG A 108 7.33 -5.69 11.81
CA ARG A 108 7.26 -6.33 13.11
C ARG A 108 6.22 -5.59 13.94
N GLN A 109 5.20 -6.32 14.36
CA GLN A 109 4.30 -5.80 15.38
C GLN A 109 5.17 -5.60 16.63
N GLU A 110 5.40 -4.36 17.03
CA GLU A 110 5.86 -4.08 18.38
C GLU A 110 4.82 -4.74 19.29
N ARG A 111 5.22 -5.79 19.98
CA ARG A 111 4.39 -6.38 21.04
C ARG A 111 4.07 -5.23 21.98
N SER A 112 2.81 -4.76 21.95
CA SER A 112 2.33 -3.85 22.95
C SER A 112 2.74 -4.42 24.29
N PRO A 113 3.42 -3.66 25.17
CA PRO A 113 3.73 -4.15 26.50
C PRO A 113 2.43 -4.55 27.14
N GLU A 114 2.27 -5.86 27.33
CA GLU A 114 1.13 -6.47 27.99
C GLU A 114 0.93 -5.75 29.32
N ARG A 115 -0.18 -5.05 29.44
CA ARG A 115 -0.56 -4.40 30.68
C ARG A 115 -0.67 -5.48 31.77
N ARG A 116 0.34 -5.56 32.62
CA ARG A 116 0.21 -6.22 33.91
C ARG A 116 -0.59 -5.34 34.87
#